data_f2665c0e0e57df522dcd2f6946383488
#
_entry.id   f2665c0e0e57df522dcd2f6946383488
#
_cell.length_a   1.000
_cell.length_b   1.000
_cell.length_c   1.000
_cell.angle_alpha   90.00
_cell.angle_beta   90.00
_cell.angle_gamma   90.00
#
_symmetry.space_group_name_H-M   'P 1'
#
loop_
_entity.id
_entity.type
_entity.pdbx_description
1 polymer ?
#
loop_
_entity_poly.entity_id
_entity_poly.type
_entity_poly.pdbx_seq_one_letter_code
_entity_poly.pdbx_strand_id
1 'polypeptide(L)'
;MKLSKQLKTKLDLIRLEGLCRLILNNYKEKDIISKITSVTGSEPRDVKAIYKLSRSSLIKIIENSNIDSKSIEEYYEEYRYGLKPGFSIYSFKSNVRLSNSKVQEKIKEELKKLNCGENEQPAVKNLKFNNMEVFEENKLCEYSFFYSKKYSYIDENEEPTYIYELKETFVWISMEHKFVAIKNCDEKISRIISKIISNIYNTE
;
A
#
# COMPACT_ATOMS: atom_id res chain seq x y z
N MET A 1 -16.83 16.27 4.40
CA MET A 1 -16.81 15.74 2.99
C MET A 1 -16.96 14.23 3.05
N LYS A 2 -17.83 13.60 2.23
CA LYS A 2 -17.82 12.12 2.13
C LYS A 2 -16.67 11.71 1.22
N LEU A 3 -15.65 11.06 1.78
CA LEU A 3 -14.56 10.51 1.00
C LEU A 3 -15.07 9.41 0.07
N SER A 4 -14.59 9.41 -1.17
CA SER A 4 -14.85 8.32 -2.11
C SER A 4 -14.27 7.00 -1.57
N LYS A 5 -14.81 5.86 -2.03
CA LYS A 5 -14.28 4.53 -1.66
C LYS A 5 -12.78 4.41 -2.01
N GLN A 6 -12.38 4.99 -3.12
CA GLN A 6 -10.99 5.00 -3.58
C GLN A 6 -10.07 5.76 -2.61
N LEU A 7 -10.47 6.97 -2.18
CA LEU A 7 -9.71 7.75 -1.21
C LEU A 7 -9.59 7.05 0.15
N LYS A 8 -10.67 6.40 0.60
CA LYS A 8 -10.62 5.60 1.84
C LYS A 8 -9.59 4.49 1.74
N THR A 9 -9.56 3.74 0.62
CA THR A 9 -8.54 2.71 0.39
C THR A 9 -7.13 3.29 0.42
N LYS A 10 -6.91 4.45 -0.21
CA LYS A 10 -5.60 5.15 -0.16
C LYS A 10 -5.20 5.52 1.28
N LEU A 11 -6.13 6.07 2.07
CA LEU A 11 -5.87 6.38 3.48
C LEU A 11 -5.58 5.13 4.33
N ASP A 12 -6.22 4.00 4.03
CA ASP A 12 -5.96 2.73 4.72
C ASP A 12 -4.56 2.18 4.44
N LEU A 13 -3.95 2.53 3.32
CA LEU A 13 -2.59 2.15 2.95
C LEU A 13 -1.52 3.04 3.61
N ILE A 14 -1.86 4.25 4.04
CA ILE A 14 -0.94 5.16 4.74
C ILE A 14 -0.75 4.67 6.19
N ARG A 15 0.50 4.60 6.69
CA ARG A 15 0.77 4.27 8.10
C ARG A 15 0.20 5.32 9.04
N LEU A 16 -0.04 4.95 10.32
CA LEU A 16 -0.55 5.88 11.33
C LEU A 16 0.25 7.17 11.41
N GLU A 17 1.57 7.07 11.44
CA GLU A 17 2.44 8.25 11.43
C GLU A 17 2.24 9.15 10.20
N GLY A 18 2.03 8.54 9.01
CA GLY A 18 1.71 9.28 7.80
C GLY A 18 0.37 10.01 7.90
N LEU A 19 -0.67 9.37 8.42
CA LEU A 19 -1.96 10.02 8.65
C LEU A 19 -1.83 11.19 9.63
N CYS A 20 -1.04 11.03 10.71
CA CYS A 20 -0.75 12.12 11.63
C CYS A 20 -0.06 13.29 10.91
N ARG A 21 0.96 13.02 10.09
CA ARG A 21 1.66 14.05 9.31
C ARG A 21 0.75 14.75 8.31
N LEU A 22 -0.15 14.03 7.64
CA LEU A 22 -1.13 14.62 6.74
C LEU A 22 -1.99 15.65 7.47
N ILE A 23 -2.45 15.35 8.69
CA ILE A 23 -3.23 16.27 9.50
C ILE A 23 -2.36 17.45 9.98
N LEU A 24 -1.17 17.17 10.52
CA LEU A 24 -0.25 18.19 11.04
C LEU A 24 0.18 19.21 9.97
N ASN A 25 0.36 18.76 8.73
CA ASN A 25 0.76 19.63 7.62
C ASN A 25 -0.37 20.54 7.12
N ASN A 26 -1.66 20.18 7.37
CA ASN A 26 -2.81 20.90 6.85
C ASN A 26 -3.51 21.80 7.88
N TYR A 27 -3.12 21.72 9.17
CA TYR A 27 -3.80 22.47 10.23
C TYR A 27 -2.86 23.16 11.18
N LYS A 28 -3.31 24.30 11.72
CA LYS A 28 -2.66 24.97 12.84
C LYS A 28 -2.90 24.20 14.13
N GLU A 29 -2.02 24.35 15.09
CA GLU A 29 -2.02 23.65 16.37
C GLU A 29 -3.39 23.72 17.10
N LYS A 30 -4.00 24.90 17.19
CA LYS A 30 -5.32 25.12 17.80
C LYS A 30 -6.42 24.29 17.13
N ASP A 31 -6.38 24.23 15.80
CA ASP A 31 -7.38 23.49 15.02
C ASP A 31 -7.21 21.98 15.22
N ILE A 32 -5.97 21.50 15.35
CA ILE A 32 -5.67 20.09 15.64
C ILE A 32 -6.21 19.71 17.00
N ILE A 33 -5.98 20.52 18.05
CA ILE A 33 -6.50 20.29 19.39
C ILE A 33 -8.03 20.18 19.36
N SER A 34 -8.71 21.12 18.71
CA SER A 34 -10.17 21.10 18.55
C SER A 34 -10.66 19.83 17.84
N LYS A 35 -9.96 19.38 16.79
CA LYS A 35 -10.32 18.16 16.06
C LYS A 35 -10.09 16.89 16.89
N ILE A 36 -9.01 16.82 17.66
CA ILE A 36 -8.77 15.72 18.61
C ILE A 36 -9.90 15.68 19.62
N THR A 37 -10.24 16.82 20.23
CA THR A 37 -11.35 16.93 21.20
C THR A 37 -12.67 16.44 20.60
N SER A 38 -12.97 16.79 19.35
CA SER A 38 -14.19 16.37 18.67
C SER A 38 -14.33 14.86 18.47
N VAL A 39 -13.22 14.11 18.38
CA VAL A 39 -13.25 12.65 18.16
C VAL A 39 -13.01 11.85 19.44
N THR A 40 -12.39 12.44 20.45
CA THR A 40 -12.07 11.78 21.73
C THR A 40 -13.00 12.18 22.89
N GLY A 41 -13.68 13.32 22.76
CA GLY A 41 -14.50 13.89 23.83
C GLY A 41 -13.69 14.56 24.95
N SER A 42 -12.36 14.62 24.84
CA SER A 42 -11.48 15.24 25.84
C SER A 42 -10.44 16.14 25.19
N GLU A 43 -10.17 17.28 25.82
CA GLU A 43 -9.18 18.23 25.35
C GLU A 43 -7.76 17.73 25.63
N PRO A 44 -6.90 17.56 24.61
CA PRO A 44 -5.54 17.11 24.81
C PRO A 44 -4.66 18.25 25.33
N ARG A 45 -3.56 17.92 26.02
CA ARG A 45 -2.59 18.92 26.52
C ARG A 45 -1.81 19.57 25.40
N ASP A 46 -1.51 18.81 24.33
CA ASP A 46 -0.75 19.27 23.18
C ASP A 46 -1.11 18.50 21.90
N VAL A 47 -0.62 18.96 20.76
CA VAL A 47 -0.87 18.35 19.44
C VAL A 47 -0.25 16.94 19.31
N LYS A 48 0.73 16.56 20.15
CA LYS A 48 1.36 15.25 20.11
C LYS A 48 0.39 14.13 20.47
N ALA A 49 -0.72 14.48 21.14
CA ALA A 49 -1.81 13.54 21.42
C ALA A 49 -2.36 12.89 20.14
N ILE A 50 -2.20 13.52 18.96
CA ILE A 50 -2.60 12.93 17.66
C ILE A 50 -1.92 11.57 17.41
N TYR A 51 -0.69 11.38 17.83
CA TYR A 51 0.05 10.12 17.66
C TYR A 51 -0.48 8.95 18.50
N LYS A 52 -1.36 9.24 19.48
CA LYS A 52 -2.03 8.25 20.31
C LYS A 52 -3.41 7.84 19.79
N LEU A 53 -3.88 8.49 18.72
CA LEU A 53 -5.19 8.21 18.16
C LEU A 53 -5.20 6.91 17.36
N SER A 54 -6.34 6.24 17.38
CA SER A 54 -6.58 5.10 16.51
C SER A 54 -6.66 5.54 15.03
N ARG A 55 -6.42 4.61 14.10
CA ARG A 55 -6.60 4.86 12.67
C ARG A 55 -8.00 5.40 12.35
N SER A 56 -9.04 4.81 12.93
CA SER A 56 -10.41 5.25 12.72
C SER A 56 -10.67 6.68 13.16
N SER A 57 -10.06 7.10 14.28
CA SER A 57 -10.12 8.49 14.76
C SER A 57 -9.41 9.46 13.82
N LEU A 58 -8.22 9.10 13.32
CA LEU A 58 -7.49 9.91 12.35
C LEU A 58 -8.26 10.06 11.02
N ILE A 59 -8.84 8.96 10.50
CA ILE A 59 -9.67 9.02 9.30
C ILE A 59 -10.91 9.89 9.53
N LYS A 60 -11.57 9.81 10.69
CA LYS A 60 -12.69 10.71 11.01
C LYS A 60 -12.27 12.18 11.05
N ILE A 61 -11.08 12.48 11.58
CA ILE A 61 -10.54 13.86 11.53
C ILE A 61 -10.37 14.31 10.09
N ILE A 62 -9.83 13.47 9.20
CA ILE A 62 -9.64 13.77 7.79
C ILE A 62 -11.01 13.92 7.08
N GLU A 63 -11.97 13.03 7.33
CA GLU A 63 -13.33 13.11 6.76
C GLU A 63 -14.08 14.40 7.15
N ASN A 64 -13.90 14.85 8.40
CA ASN A 64 -14.50 16.06 8.93
C ASN A 64 -13.63 17.31 8.72
N SER A 65 -12.65 17.20 7.84
CA SER A 65 -11.70 18.26 7.57
C SER A 65 -12.01 18.97 6.25
N ASN A 66 -11.33 20.11 6.05
CA ASN A 66 -11.34 20.84 4.78
C ASN A 66 -10.15 20.43 3.88
N ILE A 67 -9.48 19.31 4.20
CA ILE A 67 -8.44 18.76 3.32
C ILE A 67 -9.14 18.27 2.06
N ASP A 68 -8.80 18.87 0.91
CA ASP A 68 -9.40 18.49 -0.35
C ASP A 68 -8.89 17.13 -0.85
N SER A 69 -9.64 16.52 -1.75
CA SER A 69 -9.31 15.19 -2.30
C SER A 69 -7.97 15.16 -3.01
N LYS A 70 -7.60 16.27 -3.68
CA LYS A 70 -6.36 16.38 -4.42
C LYS A 70 -5.15 16.35 -3.49
N SER A 71 -5.20 17.13 -2.39
CA SER A 71 -4.16 17.11 -1.36
C SER A 71 -3.96 15.72 -0.74
N ILE A 72 -5.05 14.96 -0.53
CA ILE A 72 -4.95 13.57 -0.05
C ILE A 72 -4.29 12.66 -1.09
N GLU A 73 -4.64 12.83 -2.36
CA GLU A 73 -4.05 12.05 -3.46
C GLU A 73 -2.57 12.35 -3.63
N GLU A 74 -2.19 13.62 -3.68
CA GLU A 74 -0.79 14.06 -3.78
C GLU A 74 0.04 13.50 -2.61
N TYR A 75 -0.48 13.63 -1.39
CA TYR A 75 0.19 13.08 -0.21
C TYR A 75 0.32 11.55 -0.27
N TYR A 76 -0.71 10.85 -0.75
CA TYR A 76 -0.66 9.40 -0.91
C TYR A 76 0.40 8.98 -1.93
N GLU A 77 0.50 9.68 -3.07
CA GLU A 77 1.50 9.37 -4.08
C GLU A 77 2.93 9.61 -3.53
N GLU A 78 3.17 10.73 -2.85
CA GLU A 78 4.44 10.96 -2.17
C GLU A 78 4.76 9.87 -1.14
N TYR A 79 3.76 9.48 -0.35
CA TYR A 79 3.89 8.42 0.64
C TYR A 79 4.12 7.05 0.01
N ARG A 80 3.39 6.73 -1.06
CA ARG A 80 3.45 5.45 -1.78
C ARG A 80 4.84 5.18 -2.33
N TYR A 81 5.42 6.16 -2.99
CA TYR A 81 6.77 6.03 -3.52
C TYR A 81 7.83 6.14 -2.43
N GLY A 82 7.55 6.85 -1.36
CA GLY A 82 8.40 7.02 -0.18
C GLY A 82 9.64 7.89 -0.46
N LEU A 83 10.24 8.39 0.61
CA LEU A 83 11.46 9.22 0.51
C LEU A 83 12.69 8.41 0.09
N LYS A 84 12.70 7.09 0.32
CA LYS A 84 13.78 6.15 -0.05
C LYS A 84 13.18 4.77 -0.32
N PRO A 85 12.45 4.56 -1.42
CA PRO A 85 11.96 3.24 -1.74
C PRO A 85 13.16 2.33 -2.06
N GLY A 86 13.29 1.23 -1.34
CA GLY A 86 14.18 0.16 -1.74
C GLY A 86 13.53 -0.65 -2.87
N PHE A 87 14.31 -1.00 -3.88
CA PHE A 87 13.89 -1.88 -4.97
C PHE A 87 14.87 -3.03 -5.12
N SER A 88 14.32 -4.21 -5.40
CA SER A 88 15.09 -5.33 -5.94
C SER A 88 14.96 -5.30 -7.45
N ILE A 89 16.09 -5.11 -8.15
CA ILE A 89 16.12 -4.97 -9.60
C ILE A 89 16.66 -6.25 -10.23
N TYR A 90 15.94 -6.76 -11.22
CA TYR A 90 16.30 -7.95 -11.99
C TYR A 90 16.34 -7.61 -13.47
N SER A 91 17.30 -8.15 -14.19
CA SER A 91 17.30 -8.13 -15.65
C SER A 91 16.68 -9.41 -16.20
N PHE A 92 16.00 -9.32 -17.34
CA PHE A 92 15.48 -10.49 -18.04
C PHE A 92 15.98 -10.53 -19.51
N LYS A 93 16.22 -11.74 -19.99
CA LYS A 93 16.77 -11.97 -21.34
C LYS A 93 15.68 -12.20 -22.39
N SER A 94 14.44 -12.39 -21.95
CA SER A 94 13.34 -12.72 -22.85
C SER A 94 13.07 -11.57 -23.84
N ASN A 95 12.85 -11.96 -25.10
CA ASN A 95 12.35 -11.06 -26.13
C ASN A 95 10.81 -11.14 -26.27
N VAL A 96 10.14 -11.88 -25.40
CA VAL A 96 8.68 -12.06 -25.43
C VAL A 96 8.01 -10.73 -25.10
N ARG A 97 7.42 -10.09 -26.10
CA ARG A 97 6.58 -8.91 -25.96
C ARG A 97 5.14 -9.38 -25.73
N LEU A 98 4.74 -9.50 -24.49
CA LEU A 98 3.34 -9.70 -24.15
C LEU A 98 2.62 -8.35 -24.15
N SER A 99 1.39 -8.33 -24.66
CA SER A 99 0.53 -7.14 -24.46
C SER A 99 0.20 -7.01 -22.97
N ASN A 100 -0.03 -5.78 -22.51
CA ASN A 100 -0.33 -5.50 -21.11
C ASN A 100 -1.55 -6.29 -20.60
N SER A 101 -2.59 -6.50 -21.44
CA SER A 101 -3.75 -7.33 -21.11
C SER A 101 -3.36 -8.79 -20.85
N LYS A 102 -2.51 -9.38 -21.70
CA LYS A 102 -2.03 -10.76 -21.51
C LYS A 102 -1.18 -10.91 -20.25
N VAL A 103 -0.37 -9.91 -19.91
CA VAL A 103 0.40 -9.94 -18.65
C VAL A 103 -0.54 -9.90 -17.44
N GLN A 104 -1.57 -9.05 -17.46
CA GLN A 104 -2.58 -9.00 -16.39
C GLN A 104 -3.32 -10.32 -16.23
N GLU A 105 -3.75 -10.95 -17.33
CA GLU A 105 -4.41 -12.26 -17.29
C GLU A 105 -3.50 -13.31 -16.65
N LYS A 106 -2.25 -13.40 -17.09
CA LYS A 106 -1.27 -14.33 -16.52
C LYS A 106 -0.99 -14.07 -15.03
N ILE A 107 -0.88 -12.81 -14.60
CA ILE A 107 -0.74 -12.48 -13.18
C ILE A 107 -1.94 -13.02 -12.39
N LYS A 108 -3.16 -12.80 -12.87
CA LYS A 108 -4.39 -13.27 -12.22
C LYS A 108 -4.45 -14.81 -12.17
N GLU A 109 -4.02 -15.49 -13.23
CA GLU A 109 -3.95 -16.96 -13.28
C GLU A 109 -2.94 -17.52 -12.27
N GLU A 110 -1.72 -16.95 -12.23
CA GLU A 110 -0.69 -17.38 -11.26
C GLU A 110 -1.15 -17.16 -9.81
N LEU A 111 -1.80 -16.02 -9.53
CA LEU A 111 -2.37 -15.76 -8.21
C LEU A 111 -3.48 -16.75 -7.85
N LYS A 112 -4.33 -17.16 -8.81
CA LYS A 112 -5.34 -18.20 -8.59
C LYS A 112 -4.69 -19.54 -8.25
N LYS A 113 -3.64 -19.95 -8.97
CA LYS A 113 -2.90 -21.20 -8.70
C LYS A 113 -2.34 -21.21 -7.27
N LEU A 114 -1.79 -20.08 -6.83
CA LEU A 114 -1.25 -19.94 -5.47
C LEU A 114 -2.33 -20.01 -4.39
N ASN A 115 -3.52 -19.49 -4.66
CA ASN A 115 -4.64 -19.49 -3.71
C ASN A 115 -5.36 -20.85 -3.64
N CYS A 116 -5.19 -21.72 -4.62
CA CYS A 116 -5.79 -23.05 -4.67
C CYS A 116 -4.87 -24.16 -4.11
N GLY A 117 -3.63 -23.86 -3.74
CA GLY A 117 -2.69 -24.85 -3.20
C GLY A 117 -2.92 -25.14 -1.72
N GLU A 118 -2.76 -26.42 -1.34
CA GLU A 118 -2.91 -26.92 0.05
C GLU A 118 -1.89 -26.34 1.04
N ASN A 119 -0.83 -25.70 0.56
CA ASN A 119 0.19 -25.05 1.38
C ASN A 119 -0.27 -23.63 1.77
N GLU A 120 -1.13 -23.56 2.76
CA GLU A 120 -1.71 -22.36 3.31
C GLU A 120 -0.68 -21.48 4.05
N GLN A 121 0.05 -20.65 3.32
CA GLN A 121 0.75 -19.55 3.97
C GLN A 121 -0.19 -18.37 4.08
N PRO A 122 -0.57 -17.92 5.30
CA PRO A 122 -1.57 -16.84 5.48
C PRO A 122 -1.24 -15.54 4.75
N ALA A 123 0.03 -15.25 4.54
CA ALA A 123 0.48 -14.06 3.80
C ALA A 123 0.10 -14.12 2.31
N VAL A 124 0.04 -15.32 1.72
CA VAL A 124 -0.23 -15.50 0.28
C VAL A 124 -1.71 -15.39 -0.03
N LYS A 125 -2.59 -15.87 0.87
CA LYS A 125 -4.06 -15.78 0.70
C LYS A 125 -4.57 -14.36 0.50
N ASN A 126 -3.80 -13.37 0.94
CA ASN A 126 -4.18 -11.96 0.90
C ASN A 126 -3.46 -11.16 -0.20
N LEU A 127 -2.60 -11.80 -1.01
CA LEU A 127 -1.97 -11.12 -2.13
C LEU A 127 -2.98 -11.00 -3.29
N LYS A 128 -3.31 -9.77 -3.66
CA LYS A 128 -4.26 -9.47 -4.72
C LYS A 128 -3.66 -8.49 -5.71
N PHE A 129 -3.85 -8.76 -6.99
CA PHE A 129 -3.59 -7.77 -8.03
C PHE A 129 -4.59 -6.61 -7.89
N ASN A 130 -4.07 -5.40 -7.87
CA ASN A 130 -4.88 -4.19 -7.73
C ASN A 130 -5.06 -3.48 -9.07
N ASN A 131 -3.98 -2.95 -9.63
CA ASN A 131 -4.03 -2.11 -10.82
C ASN A 131 -2.78 -2.27 -11.68
N MET A 132 -2.90 -1.81 -12.91
CA MET A 132 -1.79 -1.60 -13.83
C MET A 132 -1.85 -0.18 -14.37
N GLU A 133 -0.71 0.46 -14.43
CA GLU A 133 -0.53 1.79 -15.00
C GLU A 133 0.60 1.75 -16.04
N VAL A 134 0.41 2.45 -17.14
CA VAL A 134 1.39 2.52 -18.23
C VAL A 134 1.93 3.94 -18.30
N PHE A 135 3.23 4.07 -18.12
CA PHE A 135 3.96 5.32 -18.26
C PHE A 135 4.63 5.33 -19.65
N GLU A 136 3.91 5.83 -20.65
CA GLU A 136 4.36 5.80 -22.05
C GLU A 136 5.67 6.56 -22.26
N GLU A 137 5.83 7.71 -21.61
CA GLU A 137 7.05 8.52 -21.67
C GLU A 137 8.31 7.75 -21.25
N ASN A 138 8.17 6.87 -20.26
CA ASN A 138 9.27 6.07 -19.70
C ASN A 138 9.29 4.63 -20.22
N LYS A 139 8.36 4.26 -21.12
CA LYS A 139 8.18 2.88 -21.60
C LYS A 139 8.16 1.85 -20.47
N LEU A 140 7.45 2.20 -19.42
CA LEU A 140 7.38 1.50 -18.15
C LEU A 140 5.95 1.11 -17.84
N CYS A 141 5.75 -0.11 -17.36
CA CYS A 141 4.47 -0.55 -16.79
C CYS A 141 4.63 -0.77 -15.29
N GLU A 142 3.73 -0.22 -14.51
CA GLU A 142 3.60 -0.49 -13.09
C GLU A 142 2.45 -1.47 -12.84
N TYR A 143 2.71 -2.51 -12.07
CA TYR A 143 1.72 -3.46 -11.57
C TYR A 143 1.67 -3.34 -10.06
N SER A 144 0.51 -2.99 -9.49
CA SER A 144 0.35 -2.87 -8.05
C SER A 144 -0.38 -4.07 -7.46
N PHE A 145 0.01 -4.42 -6.22
CA PHE A 145 -0.52 -5.54 -5.47
C PHE A 145 -0.84 -5.12 -4.05
N PHE A 146 -1.97 -5.58 -3.52
CA PHE A 146 -2.30 -5.48 -2.11
C PHE A 146 -1.98 -6.79 -1.40
N TYR A 147 -1.49 -6.68 -0.16
CA TYR A 147 -1.31 -7.79 0.74
C TYR A 147 -1.55 -7.38 2.19
N SER A 148 -1.95 -8.31 3.04
CA SER A 148 -2.12 -8.05 4.46
C SER A 148 -0.90 -8.54 5.23
N LYS A 149 -0.31 -7.67 6.04
CA LYS A 149 0.77 -8.02 6.95
C LYS A 149 0.22 -8.19 8.36
N LYS A 150 0.47 -9.37 8.94
CA LYS A 150 0.11 -9.69 10.31
C LYS A 150 1.20 -9.18 11.25
N TYR A 151 0.80 -8.44 12.26
CA TYR A 151 1.64 -8.06 13.39
C TYR A 151 1.09 -8.70 14.66
N SER A 152 1.97 -9.19 15.51
CA SER A 152 1.62 -9.67 16.84
C SER A 152 2.12 -8.67 17.87
N TYR A 153 1.34 -8.43 18.90
CA TYR A 153 1.75 -7.71 20.10
C TYR A 153 1.11 -8.40 21.31
N ILE A 154 1.68 -8.15 22.46
CA ILE A 154 1.11 -8.63 23.73
C ILE A 154 0.19 -7.52 24.22
N ASP A 155 -1.05 -7.84 24.51
CA ASP A 155 -2.03 -6.90 25.05
C ASP A 155 -1.85 -6.67 26.56
N GLU A 156 -2.73 -5.86 27.15
CA GLU A 156 -2.69 -5.53 28.59
C GLU A 156 -2.95 -6.75 29.50
N ASN A 157 -3.48 -7.86 28.94
CA ASN A 157 -3.73 -9.10 29.65
C ASN A 157 -2.63 -10.14 29.42
N GLU A 158 -1.49 -9.74 28.85
CA GLU A 158 -0.38 -10.62 28.45
C GLU A 158 -0.75 -11.65 27.37
N GLU A 159 -1.86 -11.45 26.65
CA GLU A 159 -2.30 -12.33 25.58
C GLU A 159 -1.80 -11.86 24.21
N PRO A 160 -1.39 -12.80 23.31
CA PRO A 160 -0.94 -12.46 21.97
C PRO A 160 -2.12 -11.99 21.13
N THR A 161 -2.15 -10.72 20.81
CA THR A 161 -3.15 -10.09 19.95
C THR A 161 -2.55 -9.83 18.57
N TYR A 162 -3.40 -9.85 17.53
CA TYR A 162 -2.97 -9.72 16.16
C TYR A 162 -3.67 -8.57 15.44
N ILE A 163 -2.88 -7.75 14.77
CA ILE A 163 -3.37 -6.71 13.86
C ILE A 163 -2.97 -7.07 12.44
N TYR A 164 -3.91 -6.89 11.50
CA TYR A 164 -3.65 -7.00 10.07
C TYR A 164 -3.63 -5.62 9.45
N GLU A 165 -2.51 -5.26 8.85
CA GLU A 165 -2.34 -4.00 8.15
C GLU A 165 -2.30 -4.24 6.65
N LEU A 166 -3.18 -3.56 5.91
CA LEU A 166 -3.16 -3.59 4.45
C LEU A 166 -1.92 -2.83 3.95
N LYS A 167 -1.18 -3.46 3.05
CA LYS A 167 0.02 -2.91 2.41
C LYS A 167 -0.14 -2.92 0.91
N GLU A 168 0.51 -1.99 0.26
CA GLU A 168 0.69 -1.96 -1.18
C GLU A 168 2.16 -2.17 -1.53
N THR A 169 2.40 -2.98 -2.56
CA THR A 169 3.68 -3.09 -3.23
C THR A 169 3.46 -3.03 -4.73
N PHE A 170 4.50 -2.73 -5.48
CA PHE A 170 4.40 -2.63 -6.92
C PHE A 170 5.66 -3.15 -7.61
N VAL A 171 5.47 -3.47 -8.87
CA VAL A 171 6.50 -3.97 -9.78
C VAL A 171 6.54 -3.07 -10.99
N TRP A 172 7.69 -2.53 -11.29
CA TRP A 172 7.95 -1.83 -12.53
C TRP A 172 8.59 -2.76 -13.53
N ILE A 173 8.06 -2.79 -14.74
CA ILE A 173 8.57 -3.59 -15.84
C ILE A 173 8.85 -2.69 -17.03
N SER A 174 10.10 -2.67 -17.49
CA SER A 174 10.48 -2.03 -18.76
C SER A 174 10.89 -3.10 -19.76
N MET A 175 10.08 -3.26 -20.80
CA MET A 175 10.39 -4.19 -21.89
C MET A 175 11.53 -3.68 -22.77
N GLU A 176 11.67 -2.36 -22.90
CA GLU A 176 12.74 -1.75 -23.70
C GLU A 176 14.10 -1.91 -23.00
N HIS A 177 14.15 -1.58 -21.72
CA HIS A 177 15.38 -1.64 -20.93
C HIS A 177 15.60 -3.02 -20.29
N LYS A 178 14.69 -3.97 -20.50
CA LYS A 178 14.77 -5.37 -20.02
C LYS A 178 15.05 -5.50 -18.52
N PHE A 179 14.33 -4.73 -17.71
CA PHE A 179 14.41 -4.85 -16.26
C PHE A 179 13.04 -5.00 -15.60
N VAL A 180 13.07 -5.62 -14.44
CA VAL A 180 11.97 -5.68 -13.48
C VAL A 180 12.48 -5.09 -12.17
N ALA A 181 11.78 -4.12 -11.62
CA ALA A 181 12.06 -3.57 -10.30
C ALA A 181 10.88 -3.87 -9.37
N ILE A 182 11.13 -4.61 -8.29
CA ILE A 182 10.11 -4.94 -7.29
C ILE A 182 10.36 -4.05 -6.08
N LYS A 183 9.36 -3.28 -5.65
CA LYS A 183 9.44 -2.49 -4.41
C LYS A 183 9.67 -3.41 -3.22
N ASN A 184 10.69 -3.12 -2.42
CA ASN A 184 10.99 -3.91 -1.24
C ASN A 184 9.78 -3.92 -0.29
N CYS A 185 9.30 -5.12 -0.02
CA CYS A 185 8.18 -5.39 0.87
C CYS A 185 8.54 -6.56 1.78
N ASP A 186 7.57 -7.29 2.27
CA ASP A 186 7.83 -8.55 2.98
C ASP A 186 8.56 -9.53 2.07
N GLU A 187 9.62 -10.19 2.59
CA GLU A 187 10.49 -11.06 1.79
C GLU A 187 9.72 -12.20 1.11
N LYS A 188 8.73 -12.78 1.81
CA LYS A 188 7.89 -13.84 1.24
C LYS A 188 7.05 -13.31 0.07
N ILE A 189 6.48 -12.13 0.23
CA ILE A 189 5.70 -11.47 -0.83
C ILE A 189 6.58 -11.13 -2.02
N SER A 190 7.77 -10.57 -1.79
CA SER A 190 8.74 -10.28 -2.84
C SER A 190 9.12 -11.54 -3.63
N ARG A 191 9.38 -12.66 -2.96
CA ARG A 191 9.69 -13.94 -3.60
C ARG A 191 8.54 -14.47 -4.45
N ILE A 192 7.30 -14.35 -3.95
CA ILE A 192 6.11 -14.80 -4.69
C ILE A 192 5.92 -13.94 -5.94
N ILE A 193 5.99 -12.63 -5.81
CA ILE A 193 5.87 -11.71 -6.95
C ILE A 193 6.98 -11.98 -7.97
N SER A 194 8.22 -12.13 -7.51
CA SER A 194 9.35 -12.47 -8.38
C SER A 194 9.11 -13.77 -9.15
N LYS A 195 8.57 -14.81 -8.48
CA LYS A 195 8.22 -16.08 -9.12
C LYS A 195 7.11 -15.93 -10.16
N ILE A 196 6.06 -15.17 -9.84
CA ILE A 196 4.97 -14.87 -10.78
C ILE A 196 5.52 -14.19 -12.04
N ILE A 197 6.32 -13.14 -11.85
CA ILE A 197 6.91 -12.40 -12.98
C ILE A 197 7.86 -13.28 -13.78
N SER A 198 8.68 -14.08 -13.12
CA SER A 198 9.56 -15.03 -13.79
C SER A 198 8.78 -16.05 -14.64
N ASN A 199 7.70 -16.61 -14.11
CA ASN A 199 6.85 -17.54 -14.85
C ASN A 199 6.21 -16.89 -16.08
N ILE A 200 5.81 -15.62 -15.99
CA ILE A 200 5.18 -14.89 -17.10
C ILE A 200 6.17 -14.66 -18.25
N TYR A 201 7.40 -14.33 -17.94
CA TYR A 201 8.40 -13.97 -18.93
C TYR A 201 9.35 -15.10 -19.37
N ASN A 202 9.40 -16.21 -18.61
CA ASN A 202 10.19 -17.40 -18.95
C ASN A 202 9.37 -18.49 -19.65
N THR A 203 8.05 -18.39 -19.67
CA THR A 203 7.21 -19.31 -20.45
C THR A 203 7.09 -18.79 -21.87
N GLU A 204 7.80 -19.44 -22.81
CA GLU A 204 7.46 -19.41 -24.23
C GLU A 204 6.11 -20.08 -24.48
#